data_5526e1109d6c08648065ee5b1b10c09c
#
_entry.id   5526e1109d6c08648065ee5b1b10c09c
#
_cell.length_a   1.000
_cell.length_b   1.000
_cell.length_c   1.000
_cell.angle_alpha   90.00
_cell.angle_beta   90.00
_cell.angle_gamma   90.00
#
_symmetry.space_group_name_H-M   'P 1'
#
loop_
_entity.id
_entity.type
_entity.pdbx_description
1 polymer ?
#
loop_
_entity_poly.entity_id
_entity_poly.type
_entity_poly.pdbx_seq_one_letter_code
_entity_poly.pdbx_strand_id
1 'polypeptide(L)'
;EYFTPWDGWSLKLDWNPDDYAAERAASDFKAPAHWGLGVNYKPFDGADLGLAIQGTDKIMARLSLSGLLSGWRNENKGDRPAPRMRRYRTGLALGPEMESEAARDRQILYDIETDGTRASATLPLKPGLSAPQQIGRAAVHMANHGGPGIEALEITPTYLNLRGPSVSLQRSDLERAVAKQQG
;
A
#
# COMPACT_ATOMS: atom_id res chain seq x y z
N GLU A 1 20.08 -0.89 20.27
CA GLU A 1 20.47 0.29 19.48
C GLU A 1 20.68 1.45 20.45
N TYR A 2 21.85 2.09 20.39
CA TYR A 2 22.17 3.25 21.22
C TYR A 2 22.23 4.50 20.34
N PHE A 3 21.47 5.53 20.71
CA PHE A 3 21.55 6.84 20.07
C PHE A 3 22.76 7.58 20.63
N THR A 4 23.60 8.08 19.77
CA THR A 4 24.76 8.90 20.16
C THR A 4 24.31 10.35 20.39
N PRO A 5 25.06 11.16 21.15
CA PRO A 5 24.77 12.60 21.31
C PRO A 5 25.01 13.40 20.02
N TRP A 6 25.50 12.75 18.95
CA TRP A 6 25.71 13.38 17.65
C TRP A 6 24.49 13.17 16.76
N ASP A 7 23.95 14.26 16.26
CA ASP A 7 22.76 14.24 15.40
C ASP A 7 22.97 13.31 14.19
N GLY A 8 22.00 12.44 13.97
CA GLY A 8 22.00 11.52 12.84
C GLY A 8 22.82 10.26 13.00
N TRP A 9 23.59 10.08 14.07
CA TRP A 9 24.40 8.88 14.30
C TRP A 9 23.72 7.90 15.27
N SER A 10 23.80 6.61 14.97
CA SER A 10 23.41 5.55 15.89
C SER A 10 24.38 4.37 15.84
N LEU A 11 24.59 3.74 16.99
CA LEU A 11 25.39 2.52 17.14
C LEU A 11 24.45 1.35 17.39
N LYS A 12 24.76 0.22 16.77
CA LYS A 12 24.06 -1.04 16.94
C LYS A 12 25.04 -2.13 17.33
N LEU A 13 24.76 -2.78 18.43
CA LEU A 13 25.46 -3.99 18.86
C LEU A 13 24.47 -5.13 18.85
N ASP A 14 24.79 -6.18 18.11
CA ASP A 14 24.02 -7.41 18.06
C ASP A 14 24.83 -8.54 18.68
N TRP A 15 24.15 -9.33 19.49
CA TRP A 15 24.70 -10.56 20.07
C TRP A 15 23.74 -11.71 19.80
N ASN A 16 24.23 -12.76 19.15
CA ASN A 16 23.48 -13.99 18.90
C ASN A 16 24.05 -15.11 19.77
N PRO A 17 23.31 -15.60 20.78
CA PRO A 17 23.74 -16.67 21.65
C PRO A 17 23.70 -18.07 21.00
N ASP A 18 23.06 -18.21 19.81
CA ASP A 18 22.93 -19.53 19.16
C ASP A 18 24.26 -20.07 18.72
N ASP A 19 24.58 -21.31 19.11
CA ASP A 19 25.82 -21.99 18.76
C ASP A 19 25.77 -22.79 17.45
N TYR A 20 24.53 -22.94 16.91
CA TYR A 20 24.24 -23.69 15.67
C TYR A 20 24.84 -25.13 15.68
N ALA A 21 24.91 -25.73 16.85
CA ALA A 21 25.55 -27.04 17.01
C ALA A 21 24.83 -28.14 16.21
N ALA A 22 23.51 -28.10 16.18
CA ALA A 22 22.68 -29.05 15.45
C ALA A 22 22.86 -28.96 13.95
N GLU A 23 22.89 -27.74 13.41
CA GLU A 23 23.09 -27.46 11.98
C GLU A 23 24.48 -27.83 11.51
N ARG A 24 25.51 -27.56 12.34
CA ARG A 24 26.91 -28.00 12.05
C ARG A 24 27.09 -29.49 12.08
N ALA A 25 26.31 -30.20 12.90
CA ALA A 25 26.36 -31.68 12.92
C ALA A 25 25.66 -32.30 11.70
N ALA A 26 24.66 -31.60 11.13
CA ALA A 26 23.87 -32.08 9.99
C ALA A 26 24.41 -31.67 8.62
N SER A 27 25.25 -30.63 8.55
CA SER A 27 25.77 -30.11 7.28
C SER A 27 27.10 -29.35 7.50
N ASP A 28 27.86 -29.15 6.43
CA ASP A 28 29.08 -28.33 6.43
C ASP A 28 28.75 -26.81 6.53
N PHE A 29 27.91 -26.48 7.52
CA PHE A 29 27.43 -25.13 7.78
C PHE A 29 28.44 -24.34 8.60
N LYS A 30 28.94 -23.24 8.05
CA LYS A 30 29.79 -22.30 8.79
C LYS A 30 28.89 -21.36 9.59
N ALA A 31 28.86 -21.56 10.91
CA ALA A 31 28.03 -20.71 11.78
C ALA A 31 28.44 -19.23 11.65
N PRO A 32 27.45 -18.32 11.65
CA PRO A 32 27.72 -16.88 11.69
C PRO A 32 28.41 -16.52 13.01
N ALA A 33 29.14 -15.41 13.01
CA ALA A 33 29.74 -14.91 14.24
C ALA A 33 28.68 -14.52 15.26
N HIS A 34 28.97 -14.75 16.54
CA HIS A 34 28.04 -14.47 17.65
C HIS A 34 27.81 -12.97 17.91
N TRP A 35 28.63 -12.11 17.34
CA TRP A 35 28.51 -10.67 17.56
C TRP A 35 28.56 -9.88 16.26
N GLY A 36 27.91 -8.75 16.27
CA GLY A 36 27.93 -7.76 15.21
C GLY A 36 27.95 -6.35 15.78
N LEU A 37 28.73 -5.48 15.17
CA LEU A 37 28.80 -4.06 15.48
C LEU A 37 28.44 -3.27 14.23
N GLY A 38 27.51 -2.33 14.35
CA GLY A 38 27.09 -1.47 13.26
C GLY A 38 27.05 0.00 13.67
N VAL A 39 27.32 0.86 12.70
CA VAL A 39 27.11 2.29 12.80
C VAL A 39 26.20 2.72 11.69
N ASN A 40 25.17 3.52 12.01
CA ASN A 40 24.31 4.16 11.04
C ASN A 40 24.46 5.68 11.13
N TYR A 41 24.39 6.30 9.97
CA TYR A 41 24.40 7.76 9.83
C TYR A 41 23.24 8.20 8.94
N LYS A 42 22.44 9.13 9.45
CA LYS A 42 21.35 9.80 8.72
C LYS A 42 21.76 11.23 8.39
N PRO A 43 22.31 11.48 7.20
CA PRO A 43 22.73 12.85 6.83
C PRO A 43 21.56 13.83 6.71
N PHE A 44 20.38 13.34 6.34
CA PHE A 44 19.12 14.10 6.25
C PHE A 44 17.93 13.15 6.25
N ASP A 45 16.72 13.70 6.41
CA ASP A 45 15.49 12.90 6.35
C ASP A 45 15.36 12.21 5.00
N GLY A 46 15.31 10.87 5.03
CA GLY A 46 15.18 10.03 3.84
C GLY A 46 16.47 9.39 3.34
N ALA A 47 17.64 9.69 3.91
CA ALA A 47 18.88 8.97 3.64
C ALA A 47 19.41 8.28 4.90
N ASP A 48 19.79 7.01 4.76
CA ASP A 48 20.37 6.20 5.84
C ASP A 48 21.58 5.44 5.28
N LEU A 49 22.73 5.66 5.86
CA LEU A 49 23.98 5.00 5.55
C LEU A 49 24.34 4.11 6.71
N GLY A 50 24.57 2.83 6.47
CA GLY A 50 24.96 1.87 7.48
C GLY A 50 26.24 1.15 7.12
N LEU A 51 27.12 0.98 8.08
CA LEU A 51 28.27 0.07 8.01
C LEU A 51 28.19 -0.87 9.20
N ALA A 52 28.41 -2.15 8.95
CA ALA A 52 28.43 -3.15 10.01
C ALA A 52 29.52 -4.18 9.77
N ILE A 53 30.05 -4.69 10.87
CA ILE A 53 31.00 -5.78 10.91
C ILE A 53 30.34 -6.92 11.68
N GLN A 54 30.35 -8.12 11.14
CA GLN A 54 29.88 -9.31 11.81
C GLN A 54 31.07 -10.27 11.97
N GLY A 55 31.45 -10.50 13.22
CA GLY A 55 32.67 -11.28 13.51
C GLY A 55 33.93 -10.56 13.03
N THR A 56 34.88 -11.33 12.49
CA THR A 56 36.16 -10.82 12.00
C THR A 56 36.27 -10.84 10.47
N ASP A 57 35.29 -11.39 9.78
CA ASP A 57 35.38 -11.73 8.36
C ASP A 57 34.27 -11.16 7.47
N LYS A 58 33.25 -10.51 8.04
CA LYS A 58 32.14 -9.98 7.25
C LYS A 58 31.94 -8.49 7.48
N ILE A 59 32.04 -7.74 6.41
CA ILE A 59 31.69 -6.30 6.39
C ILE A 59 30.45 -6.13 5.54
N MET A 60 29.48 -5.38 6.06
CA MET A 60 28.23 -5.07 5.38
C MET A 60 28.10 -3.55 5.24
N ALA A 61 27.76 -3.09 4.07
CA ALA A 61 27.39 -1.71 3.82
C ALA A 61 25.92 -1.63 3.40
N ARG A 62 25.22 -0.66 3.93
CA ARG A 62 23.81 -0.39 3.61
C ARG A 62 23.64 1.05 3.19
N LEU A 63 22.96 1.27 2.07
CA LEU A 63 22.43 2.56 1.66
C LEU A 63 20.92 2.43 1.55
N SER A 64 20.17 3.25 2.28
CA SER A 64 18.73 3.33 2.18
C SER A 64 18.35 4.76 1.84
N LEU A 65 17.58 4.93 0.76
CA LEU A 65 17.02 6.20 0.34
C LEU A 65 15.50 6.09 0.41
N SER A 66 14.91 6.74 1.40
CA SER A 66 13.46 6.77 1.60
C SER A 66 12.98 8.22 1.49
N GLY A 67 11.85 8.46 0.85
CA GLY A 67 11.29 9.81 0.71
C GLY A 67 11.77 10.58 -0.52
N LEU A 68 13.02 10.48 -0.94
CA LEU A 68 13.49 11.10 -2.20
C LEU A 68 12.72 10.57 -3.42
N LEU A 69 12.35 9.28 -3.39
CA LEU A 69 11.51 8.68 -4.43
C LEU A 69 10.04 9.06 -4.28
N SER A 70 9.57 9.47 -3.12
CA SER A 70 8.19 9.94 -2.93
C SER A 70 7.99 11.34 -3.53
N GLY A 71 9.00 12.20 -3.50
CA GLY A 71 9.00 13.48 -4.21
C GLY A 71 9.07 13.33 -5.74
N TRP A 72 9.79 12.33 -6.24
CA TRP A 72 9.76 11.94 -7.66
C TRP A 72 8.48 11.21 -8.04
N ARG A 73 7.78 10.64 -7.06
CA ARG A 73 6.62 9.79 -7.28
C ARG A 73 5.35 10.58 -7.46
N ASN A 74 5.31 11.90 -7.22
CA ASN A 74 4.03 12.55 -7.11
C ASN A 74 3.91 13.98 -7.58
N GLU A 75 4.57 14.33 -8.59
CA GLU A 75 3.82 15.11 -9.54
C GLU A 75 3.11 14.08 -10.45
N ASN A 76 2.00 13.55 -9.99
CA ASN A 76 0.98 12.96 -10.86
C ASN A 76 0.48 14.06 -11.81
N LYS A 77 1.34 14.45 -12.75
CA LYS A 77 0.96 15.22 -13.93
C LYS A 77 -0.03 14.36 -14.70
N GLY A 78 -1.26 14.35 -14.28
CA GLY A 78 -2.33 13.61 -14.90
C GLY A 78 -3.25 12.82 -13.99
N ASP A 79 -3.12 12.89 -12.67
CA ASP A 79 -4.15 12.35 -11.82
C ASP A 79 -5.39 13.24 -11.92
N ARG A 80 -6.44 12.66 -12.50
CA ARG A 80 -7.72 13.37 -12.62
C ARG A 80 -8.28 13.63 -11.23
N PRO A 81 -8.99 14.74 -11.02
CA PRO A 81 -9.65 14.98 -9.76
C PRO A 81 -10.54 13.78 -9.40
N ALA A 82 -10.68 13.51 -8.11
CA ALA A 82 -11.52 12.41 -7.63
C ALA A 82 -12.94 12.57 -8.19
N PRO A 83 -13.60 11.47 -8.60
CA PRO A 83 -14.97 11.53 -9.06
C PRO A 83 -15.85 12.12 -7.96
N ARG A 84 -16.77 13.02 -8.33
CA ARG A 84 -17.68 13.66 -7.37
C ARG A 84 -18.80 12.70 -7.02
N MET A 85 -19.17 12.66 -5.75
CA MET A 85 -20.41 12.01 -5.33
C MET A 85 -21.59 12.79 -5.92
N ARG A 86 -22.49 12.07 -6.58
CA ARG A 86 -23.73 12.61 -7.13
C ARG A 86 -24.87 12.29 -6.19
N ARG A 87 -25.79 13.22 -6.02
CA ARG A 87 -27.11 12.90 -5.43
C ARG A 87 -27.83 11.94 -6.38
N TYR A 88 -28.52 10.97 -5.81
CA TYR A 88 -29.16 9.83 -6.47
C TYR A 88 -29.65 10.10 -7.89
N ARG A 89 -29.27 9.24 -8.82
CA ARG A 89 -30.02 9.03 -10.05
C ARG A 89 -30.94 7.83 -9.83
N THR A 90 -32.23 8.10 -9.76
CA THR A 90 -33.27 7.06 -9.74
C THR A 90 -33.20 6.26 -11.04
N GLY A 91 -33.02 4.94 -10.95
CA GLY A 91 -33.22 4.01 -12.05
C GLY A 91 -32.03 3.60 -12.89
N LEU A 92 -30.79 3.93 -12.50
CA LEU A 92 -29.59 3.40 -13.18
C LEU A 92 -29.17 2.10 -12.52
N ALA A 93 -29.22 1.02 -13.27
CA ALA A 93 -28.62 -0.25 -12.87
C ALA A 93 -27.07 -0.14 -12.92
N LEU A 94 -26.39 -0.81 -11.98
CA LEU A 94 -24.98 -1.08 -12.10
C LEU A 94 -24.75 -1.85 -13.41
N GLY A 95 -24.15 -1.23 -14.39
CA GLY A 95 -24.02 -1.82 -15.73
C GLY A 95 -23.14 -0.97 -16.65
N PRO A 96 -23.37 -1.04 -17.96
CA PRO A 96 -22.48 -0.47 -18.99
C PRO A 96 -22.19 1.04 -18.81
N GLU A 97 -23.13 1.81 -18.26
CA GLU A 97 -22.93 3.24 -18.02
C GLU A 97 -21.87 3.48 -16.93
N MET A 98 -21.93 2.71 -15.84
CA MET A 98 -20.93 2.78 -14.78
C MET A 98 -19.55 2.36 -15.30
N GLU A 99 -19.48 1.26 -16.05
CA GLU A 99 -18.24 0.79 -16.67
C GLU A 99 -17.64 1.86 -17.59
N SER A 100 -18.47 2.51 -18.41
CA SER A 100 -18.03 3.57 -19.33
C SER A 100 -17.51 4.79 -18.57
N GLU A 101 -18.15 5.17 -17.47
CA GLU A 101 -17.74 6.30 -16.63
C GLU A 101 -16.45 5.96 -15.85
N ALA A 102 -16.35 4.78 -15.27
CA ALA A 102 -15.15 4.28 -14.63
C ALA A 102 -13.96 4.20 -15.61
N ALA A 103 -14.23 3.77 -16.85
CA ALA A 103 -13.22 3.71 -17.90
C ALA A 103 -12.66 5.08 -18.28
N ARG A 104 -13.49 6.15 -18.24
CA ARG A 104 -13.03 7.54 -18.42
C ARG A 104 -12.05 7.96 -17.32
N ASP A 105 -12.20 7.44 -16.12
CA ASP A 105 -11.27 7.62 -15.00
C ASP A 105 -10.13 6.59 -15.00
N ARG A 106 -9.97 5.89 -16.12
CA ARG A 106 -8.98 4.81 -16.29
C ARG A 106 -9.15 3.67 -15.29
N GLN A 107 -10.35 3.46 -14.77
CA GLN A 107 -10.66 2.31 -13.95
C GLN A 107 -11.45 1.28 -14.77
N ILE A 108 -11.15 0.03 -14.52
CA ILE A 108 -11.87 -1.09 -15.10
C ILE A 108 -12.51 -1.82 -13.92
N LEU A 109 -13.83 -1.97 -13.95
CA LEU A 109 -14.58 -2.75 -12.99
C LEU A 109 -15.22 -3.91 -13.73
N TYR A 110 -15.16 -5.10 -13.18
CA TYR A 110 -15.78 -6.29 -13.74
C TYR A 110 -16.35 -7.18 -12.62
N ASP A 111 -17.09 -8.23 -12.99
CA ASP A 111 -17.82 -9.09 -12.04
C ASP A 111 -18.71 -8.25 -11.11
N ILE A 112 -19.49 -7.34 -11.70
CA ILE A 112 -20.34 -6.42 -10.94
C ILE A 112 -21.63 -7.15 -10.59
N GLU A 113 -21.85 -7.35 -9.31
CA GLU A 113 -23.03 -8.02 -8.78
C GLU A 113 -23.73 -7.16 -7.75
N THR A 114 -25.04 -7.35 -7.63
CA THR A 114 -25.85 -6.71 -6.59
C THR A 114 -26.67 -7.76 -5.87
N ASP A 115 -26.61 -7.74 -4.56
CA ASP A 115 -27.41 -8.59 -3.68
C ASP A 115 -28.09 -7.73 -2.62
N GLY A 116 -29.38 -7.46 -2.81
CA GLY A 116 -30.19 -6.65 -1.90
C GLY A 116 -29.61 -5.26 -1.69
N THR A 117 -28.95 -5.05 -0.56
CA THR A 117 -28.34 -3.75 -0.18
C THR A 117 -26.85 -3.68 -0.44
N ARG A 118 -26.25 -4.73 -1.00
CA ARG A 118 -24.81 -4.81 -1.29
C ARG A 118 -24.55 -4.79 -2.79
N ALA A 119 -23.50 -4.07 -3.17
CA ALA A 119 -22.93 -4.14 -4.50
C ALA A 119 -21.47 -4.60 -4.40
N SER A 120 -21.06 -5.56 -5.23
CA SER A 120 -19.69 -6.05 -5.33
C SER A 120 -19.12 -5.84 -6.72
N ALA A 121 -17.79 -5.65 -6.78
CA ALA A 121 -17.05 -5.54 -8.04
C ALA A 121 -15.60 -5.98 -7.86
N THR A 122 -15.00 -6.46 -8.94
CA THR A 122 -13.57 -6.75 -9.02
C THR A 122 -12.83 -5.59 -9.69
N LEU A 123 -11.71 -5.16 -9.08
CA LEU A 123 -10.91 -4.00 -9.52
C LEU A 123 -9.47 -4.42 -9.81
N PRO A 124 -9.04 -4.47 -11.07
CA PRO A 124 -7.63 -4.59 -11.41
C PRO A 124 -6.85 -3.36 -10.99
N LEU A 125 -5.88 -3.53 -10.11
CA LEU A 125 -5.01 -2.46 -9.70
C LEU A 125 -3.99 -2.13 -10.78
N LYS A 126 -3.84 -0.87 -11.09
CA LYS A 126 -2.86 -0.37 -12.03
C LYS A 126 -1.58 0.05 -11.31
N PRO A 127 -0.41 -0.22 -11.87
CA PRO A 127 0.83 0.31 -11.34
C PRO A 127 0.85 1.85 -11.40
N GLY A 128 1.52 2.47 -10.43
CA GLY A 128 1.70 3.92 -10.38
C GLY A 128 0.65 4.69 -9.57
N LEU A 129 -0.50 4.08 -9.25
CA LEU A 129 -1.49 4.66 -8.33
C LEU A 129 -1.56 3.83 -7.05
N SER A 130 -1.84 4.47 -5.92
CA SER A 130 -1.99 3.75 -4.66
C SER A 130 -3.28 2.91 -4.68
N ALA A 131 -3.23 1.69 -4.12
CA ALA A 131 -4.40 0.82 -4.05
C ALA A 131 -5.60 1.48 -3.32
N PRO A 132 -5.43 2.14 -2.16
CA PRO A 132 -6.53 2.85 -1.50
C PRO A 132 -7.18 3.91 -2.37
N GLN A 133 -6.40 4.65 -3.16
CA GLN A 133 -6.92 5.67 -4.06
C GLN A 133 -7.75 5.07 -5.20
N GLN A 134 -7.28 3.96 -5.78
CA GLN A 134 -8.03 3.26 -6.81
C GLN A 134 -9.33 2.67 -6.26
N ILE A 135 -9.28 2.04 -5.08
CA ILE A 135 -10.46 1.50 -4.39
C ILE A 135 -11.46 2.61 -4.06
N GLY A 136 -11.00 3.73 -3.52
CA GLY A 136 -11.87 4.87 -3.20
C GLY A 136 -12.59 5.44 -4.42
N ARG A 137 -11.91 5.57 -5.57
CA ARG A 137 -12.53 6.01 -6.82
C ARG A 137 -13.55 5.01 -7.33
N ALA A 138 -13.23 3.72 -7.31
CA ALA A 138 -14.15 2.66 -7.69
C ALA A 138 -15.42 2.68 -6.82
N ALA A 139 -15.27 2.85 -5.51
CA ALA A 139 -16.37 2.97 -4.57
C ALA A 139 -17.30 4.14 -4.92
N VAL A 140 -16.74 5.31 -5.30
CA VAL A 140 -17.55 6.47 -5.70
C VAL A 140 -18.33 6.17 -6.99
N HIS A 141 -17.74 5.50 -7.98
CA HIS A 141 -18.47 5.09 -9.18
C HIS A 141 -19.59 4.12 -8.85
N MET A 142 -19.34 3.12 -8.04
CA MET A 142 -20.35 2.15 -7.59
C MET A 142 -21.47 2.85 -6.81
N ALA A 143 -21.16 3.77 -5.89
CA ALA A 143 -22.14 4.51 -5.13
C ALA A 143 -22.99 5.44 -5.99
N ASN A 144 -22.42 6.06 -7.02
CA ASN A 144 -23.14 6.96 -7.94
C ASN A 144 -24.13 6.21 -8.83
N HIS A 145 -23.87 4.95 -9.14
CA HIS A 145 -24.71 4.13 -10.04
C HIS A 145 -25.55 3.08 -9.31
N GLY A 146 -25.20 2.74 -8.08
CA GLY A 146 -25.81 1.65 -7.31
C GLY A 146 -27.19 1.96 -6.74
N GLY A 147 -27.88 2.99 -7.11
CA GLY A 147 -29.22 3.29 -6.60
C GLY A 147 -29.30 3.52 -5.07
N PRO A 148 -30.47 3.94 -4.57
CA PRO A 148 -30.63 4.32 -3.15
C PRO A 148 -30.63 3.11 -2.17
N GLY A 149 -30.92 1.91 -2.67
CA GLY A 149 -30.97 0.69 -1.85
C GLY A 149 -29.60 0.10 -1.52
N ILE A 150 -28.54 0.53 -2.20
CA ILE A 150 -27.20 -0.01 -1.94
C ILE A 150 -26.55 0.73 -0.77
N GLU A 151 -26.33 0.00 0.32
CA GLU A 151 -25.73 0.51 1.55
C GLU A 151 -24.28 0.07 1.74
N ALA A 152 -23.91 -1.11 1.22
CA ALA A 152 -22.58 -1.65 1.31
C ALA A 152 -21.95 -1.84 -0.07
N LEU A 153 -20.69 -1.43 -0.19
CA LEU A 153 -19.88 -1.55 -1.40
C LEU A 153 -18.71 -2.48 -1.11
N GLU A 154 -18.58 -3.57 -1.85
CA GLU A 154 -17.51 -4.53 -1.70
C GLU A 154 -16.63 -4.53 -2.94
N ILE A 155 -15.35 -4.28 -2.76
CA ILE A 155 -14.39 -4.20 -3.86
C ILE A 155 -13.29 -5.22 -3.61
N THR A 156 -13.10 -6.12 -4.56
CA THR A 156 -12.03 -7.11 -4.56
C THR A 156 -10.92 -6.63 -5.49
N PRO A 157 -9.81 -6.11 -4.97
CA PRO A 157 -8.68 -5.71 -5.80
C PRO A 157 -7.96 -6.93 -6.37
N THR A 158 -7.50 -6.82 -7.62
CA THR A 158 -6.65 -7.83 -8.25
C THR A 158 -5.36 -7.21 -8.76
N TYR A 159 -4.26 -7.91 -8.63
CA TYR A 159 -2.96 -7.51 -9.16
C TYR A 159 -2.29 -8.72 -9.83
N LEU A 160 -1.91 -8.59 -11.09
CA LEU A 160 -1.34 -9.70 -11.89
C LEU A 160 -2.20 -10.98 -11.82
N ASN A 161 -3.52 -10.85 -11.91
CA ASN A 161 -4.51 -11.93 -11.79
C ASN A 161 -4.58 -12.60 -10.40
N LEU A 162 -3.91 -12.08 -9.40
CA LEU A 162 -4.06 -12.54 -8.02
C LEU A 162 -5.13 -11.70 -7.33
N ARG A 163 -6.11 -12.36 -6.70
CA ARG A 163 -7.14 -11.70 -5.91
C ARG A 163 -6.57 -11.30 -4.55
N GLY A 164 -6.71 -10.02 -4.21
CA GLY A 164 -6.44 -9.52 -2.87
C GLY A 164 -7.65 -9.69 -1.93
N PRO A 165 -7.52 -9.29 -0.67
CA PRO A 165 -8.63 -9.28 0.26
C PRO A 165 -9.69 -8.27 -0.18
N SER A 166 -10.97 -8.65 -0.06
CA SER A 166 -12.09 -7.74 -0.34
C SER A 166 -12.16 -6.62 0.68
N VAL A 167 -12.45 -5.42 0.21
CA VAL A 167 -12.64 -4.22 1.03
C VAL A 167 -14.12 -3.87 1.02
N SER A 168 -14.75 -3.88 2.19
CA SER A 168 -16.14 -3.47 2.36
C SER A 168 -16.22 -2.05 2.90
N LEU A 169 -16.98 -1.20 2.22
CA LEU A 169 -17.18 0.21 2.56
C LEU A 169 -18.67 0.47 2.76
N GLN A 170 -19.01 1.15 3.85
CA GLN A 170 -20.37 1.66 4.03
C GLN A 170 -20.54 2.92 3.18
N ARG A 171 -21.63 2.99 2.44
CA ARG A 171 -21.93 4.14 1.60
C ARG A 171 -21.99 5.44 2.38
N SER A 172 -22.61 5.43 3.58
CA SER A 172 -22.71 6.59 4.45
C SER A 172 -21.34 7.12 4.92
N ASP A 173 -20.35 6.23 5.10
CA ASP A 173 -19.01 6.62 5.47
C ASP A 173 -18.25 7.23 4.30
N LEU A 174 -18.43 6.66 3.11
CA LEU A 174 -17.89 7.21 1.87
C LEU A 174 -18.44 8.60 1.58
N GLU A 175 -19.75 8.81 1.72
CA GLU A 175 -20.40 10.12 1.53
C GLU A 175 -19.84 11.16 2.50
N ARG A 176 -19.67 10.81 3.78
CA ARG A 176 -19.05 11.68 4.78
C ARG A 176 -17.58 12.02 4.47
N ALA A 177 -16.83 11.04 4.01
CA ALA A 177 -15.41 11.23 3.67
C ALA A 177 -15.26 12.18 2.47
N VAL A 178 -16.07 12.00 1.43
CA VAL A 178 -16.05 12.85 0.23
C VAL A 178 -16.51 14.27 0.56
N ALA A 179 -17.55 14.43 1.39
CA ALA A 179 -18.04 15.75 1.80
C ALA A 179 -16.96 16.55 2.56
N LYS A 180 -16.14 15.89 3.40
CA LYS A 180 -15.02 16.54 4.11
C LYS A 180 -13.89 17.00 3.20
N GLN A 181 -13.72 16.37 2.03
CA GLN A 181 -12.67 16.76 1.07
C GLN A 181 -13.10 17.90 0.13
N GLN A 182 -14.39 18.16 0.03
CA GLN A 182 -14.95 19.15 -0.88
C GLN A 182 -15.33 20.48 -0.19
N GLY A 183 -15.28 20.56 1.14
CA GLY A 183 -15.52 21.74 1.96
C GLY A 183 -14.23 22.35 2.47
#